data_3518d4ff30eb8e941c239902144d66b7
#
_entry.id   3518d4ff30eb8e941c239902144d66b7
#
_cell.length_a   1.000
_cell.length_b   1.000
_cell.length_c   1.000
_cell.angle_alpha   90.00
_cell.angle_beta   90.00
_cell.angle_gamma   90.00
#
_symmetry.space_group_name_H-M   'P 1'
#
loop_
_entity.id
_entity.type
_entity.pdbx_description
1 polymer ?
#
loop_
_entity_poly.entity_id
_entity_poly.type
_entity_poly.pdbx_seq_one_letter_code
_entity_poly.pdbx_strand_id
1 'polypeptide(L)'
;MSENGNGHRANGNGHQANGNEYKVPAPRSEWIVKRRAEAARTGDSNMSQMHFARMGLITEEMAYVARVEKLAPAFIRDEIAVGRMIIPANINHLELEPMAIGVGSLCKINANIGNSAIVSNVDEELRKLHTAVH
;
A
#
# COMPACT_ATOMS: atom_id res chain seq x y z
N MET A 1 26.65 -44.99 39.80
CA MET A 1 26.88 -44.15 38.60
C MET A 1 25.73 -44.38 37.70
N SER A 2 24.77 -43.49 37.70
CA SER A 2 23.53 -43.57 36.93
C SER A 2 23.44 -42.32 36.08
N GLU A 3 23.53 -42.50 34.77
CA GLU A 3 23.31 -41.44 33.79
C GLU A 3 21.83 -41.32 33.43
N ASN A 4 21.27 -40.17 33.75
CA ASN A 4 19.91 -39.79 33.31
C ASN A 4 19.99 -39.06 31.95
N GLY A 5 19.64 -39.77 30.90
CA GLY A 5 19.43 -39.19 29.59
C GLY A 5 18.04 -38.56 29.49
N ASN A 6 17.97 -37.24 29.47
CA ASN A 6 16.73 -36.48 29.29
C ASN A 6 16.51 -36.17 27.80
N GLY A 7 15.73 -37.04 27.15
CA GLY A 7 15.36 -36.88 25.75
C GLY A 7 14.30 -35.81 25.57
N HIS A 8 14.67 -34.63 25.08
CA HIS A 8 13.75 -33.64 24.61
C HIS A 8 13.14 -34.09 23.27
N ARG A 9 11.87 -34.46 23.31
CA ARG A 9 11.05 -34.63 22.10
C ARG A 9 10.66 -33.26 21.58
N ALA A 10 11.24 -32.85 20.45
CA ALA A 10 10.76 -31.73 19.67
C ALA A 10 9.41 -32.11 19.03
N ASN A 11 8.33 -31.47 19.48
CA ASN A 11 7.04 -31.50 18.81
C ASN A 11 7.14 -30.61 17.56
N GLY A 12 7.42 -31.24 16.42
CA GLY A 12 7.30 -30.60 15.11
C GLY A 12 5.83 -30.48 14.71
N ASN A 13 5.14 -29.41 15.08
CA ASN A 13 3.91 -29.01 14.44
C ASN A 13 4.24 -28.45 13.06
N GLY A 14 4.36 -29.33 12.08
CA GLY A 14 4.37 -28.96 10.68
C GLY A 14 3.02 -28.38 10.29
N HIS A 15 2.89 -27.07 10.31
CA HIS A 15 1.83 -26.39 9.57
C HIS A 15 2.13 -26.62 8.08
N GLN A 16 1.45 -27.59 7.49
CA GLN A 16 1.34 -27.67 6.04
C GLN A 16 0.51 -26.44 5.61
N ALA A 17 1.20 -25.43 5.09
CA ALA A 17 0.58 -24.34 4.37
C ALA A 17 -0.11 -24.94 3.14
N ASN A 18 -1.43 -25.01 3.15
CA ASN A 18 -2.24 -25.37 2.00
C ASN A 18 -1.91 -24.40 0.87
N GLY A 19 -1.42 -24.94 -0.26
CA GLY A 19 -0.83 -24.20 -1.38
C GLY A 19 -1.81 -23.38 -2.23
N ASN A 20 -2.64 -22.59 -1.61
CA ASN A 20 -3.36 -21.51 -2.28
C ASN A 20 -2.86 -20.17 -1.71
N GLU A 21 -1.61 -19.85 -2.06
CA GLU A 21 -1.03 -18.55 -1.72
C GLU A 21 -1.84 -17.48 -2.48
N TYR A 22 -2.68 -16.74 -1.75
CA TYR A 22 -3.43 -15.63 -2.31
C TYR A 22 -2.43 -14.56 -2.76
N LYS A 23 -2.17 -14.51 -4.06
CA LYS A 23 -1.27 -13.54 -4.66
C LYS A 23 -1.96 -12.17 -4.66
N VAL A 24 -1.53 -11.29 -3.79
CA VAL A 24 -2.02 -9.91 -3.78
C VAL A 24 -1.71 -9.25 -5.12
N PRO A 25 -2.70 -8.69 -5.83
CA PRO A 25 -2.43 -7.94 -7.05
C PRO A 25 -1.43 -6.81 -6.79
N ALA A 26 -0.48 -6.64 -7.70
CA ALA A 26 0.56 -5.61 -7.59
C ALA A 26 0.48 -4.67 -8.81
N PRO A 27 -0.56 -3.84 -8.91
CA PRO A 27 -0.87 -3.04 -10.11
C PRO A 27 0.21 -2.00 -10.43
N ARG A 28 1.02 -1.63 -9.44
CA ARG A 28 2.08 -0.63 -9.58
C ARG A 28 3.44 -1.20 -9.96
N SER A 29 3.60 -2.53 -10.03
CA SER A 29 4.91 -3.17 -10.27
C SER A 29 5.59 -2.64 -11.53
N GLU A 30 4.89 -2.62 -12.66
CA GLU A 30 5.43 -2.14 -13.93
C GLU A 30 5.75 -0.64 -13.90
N TRP A 31 4.89 0.16 -13.29
CA TRP A 31 5.10 1.62 -13.16
C TRP A 31 6.37 1.93 -12.37
N ILE A 32 6.59 1.21 -11.27
CA ILE A 32 7.74 1.41 -10.41
C ILE A 32 9.04 0.93 -11.07
N VAL A 33 9.02 -0.21 -11.76
CA VAL A 33 10.17 -0.70 -12.53
C VAL A 33 10.59 0.32 -13.57
N LYS A 34 9.66 0.82 -14.38
CA LYS A 34 9.91 1.85 -15.39
C LYS A 34 10.49 3.12 -14.78
N ARG A 35 9.93 3.59 -13.67
CA ARG A 35 10.38 4.81 -12.99
C ARG A 35 11.76 4.67 -12.37
N ARG A 36 12.07 3.50 -11.79
CA ARG A 36 13.44 3.20 -11.29
C ARG A 36 14.46 3.15 -12.42
N ALA A 37 14.11 2.58 -13.57
CA ALA A 37 14.98 2.56 -14.73
C ALA A 37 15.27 3.98 -15.25
N GLU A 38 14.26 4.84 -15.29
CA GLU A 38 14.41 6.25 -15.68
C GLU A 38 15.27 7.02 -14.68
N ALA A 39 15.09 6.82 -13.38
CA ALA A 39 15.93 7.41 -12.34
C ALA A 39 17.39 7.00 -12.48
N ALA A 40 17.66 5.73 -12.77
CA ALA A 40 19.02 5.24 -13.00
C ALA A 40 19.65 5.87 -14.26
N ARG A 41 18.85 6.13 -15.30
CA ARG A 41 19.29 6.76 -16.54
C ARG A 41 19.58 8.26 -16.38
N THR A 42 18.77 8.97 -15.64
CA THR A 42 18.85 10.43 -15.48
C THR A 42 19.67 10.88 -14.28
N GLY A 43 19.88 10.01 -13.30
CA GLY A 43 20.48 10.36 -12.01
C GLY A 43 19.49 11.02 -11.05
N ASP A 44 18.23 11.25 -11.45
CA ASP A 44 17.20 11.84 -10.59
C ASP A 44 16.48 10.74 -9.79
N SER A 45 16.82 10.65 -8.50
CA SER A 45 16.27 9.65 -7.59
C SER A 45 14.99 10.07 -6.85
N ASN A 46 14.47 11.28 -7.12
CA ASN A 46 13.26 11.77 -6.45
C ASN A 46 12.01 11.12 -7.05
N MET A 47 11.43 10.19 -6.31
CA MET A 47 10.24 9.42 -6.71
C MET A 47 8.92 10.01 -6.22
N SER A 48 8.92 11.21 -5.62
CA SER A 48 7.70 11.78 -5.06
C SER A 48 6.75 12.27 -6.15
N GLN A 49 5.44 12.10 -5.93
CA GLN A 49 4.42 12.58 -6.86
C GLN A 49 4.51 14.11 -7.06
N MET A 50 4.84 14.85 -6.01
CA MET A 50 5.02 16.30 -6.08
C MET A 50 6.19 16.69 -7.02
N HIS A 51 7.28 15.94 -7.00
CA HIS A 51 8.40 16.19 -7.90
C HIS A 51 7.96 16.09 -9.36
N PHE A 52 7.31 15.00 -9.74
CA PHE A 52 6.81 14.81 -11.10
C PHE A 52 5.76 15.87 -11.48
N ALA A 53 4.85 16.19 -10.56
CA ALA A 53 3.84 17.22 -10.79
C ALA A 53 4.46 18.58 -11.08
N ARG A 54 5.49 18.99 -10.34
CA ARG A 54 6.21 20.26 -10.56
C ARG A 54 7.01 20.29 -11.85
N MET A 55 7.41 19.13 -12.36
CA MET A 55 7.98 18.97 -13.71
C MET A 55 6.92 18.99 -14.83
N GLY A 56 5.64 19.14 -14.49
CA GLY A 56 4.53 19.09 -15.44
C GLY A 56 4.16 17.68 -15.91
N LEU A 57 4.71 16.64 -15.29
CA LEU A 57 4.49 15.25 -15.67
C LEU A 57 3.28 14.67 -14.94
N ILE A 58 2.51 13.87 -15.67
CA ILE A 58 1.40 13.09 -15.12
C ILE A 58 1.90 11.65 -14.97
N THR A 59 1.96 11.18 -13.73
CA THR A 59 2.37 9.80 -13.42
C THR A 59 1.21 8.83 -13.61
N GLU A 60 1.52 7.54 -13.65
CA GLU A 60 0.52 6.48 -13.72
C GLU A 60 -0.43 6.53 -12.51
N GLU A 61 0.09 6.85 -11.31
CA GLU A 61 -0.72 7.04 -10.10
C GLU A 61 -1.69 8.22 -10.25
N MET A 62 -1.24 9.34 -10.81
CA MET A 62 -2.12 10.50 -11.07
C MET A 62 -3.21 10.16 -12.08
N ALA A 63 -2.87 9.45 -13.15
CA ALA A 63 -3.83 9.00 -14.16
C ALA A 63 -4.85 8.00 -13.57
N TYR A 64 -4.38 7.09 -12.73
CA TYR A 64 -5.25 6.15 -12.01
C TYR A 64 -6.25 6.87 -11.10
N VAL A 65 -5.76 7.76 -10.25
CA VAL A 65 -6.57 8.58 -9.34
C VAL A 65 -7.59 9.43 -10.09
N ALA A 66 -7.17 10.07 -11.18
CA ALA A 66 -8.06 10.88 -12.03
C ALA A 66 -9.27 10.08 -12.53
N ARG A 67 -9.05 8.83 -12.93
CA ARG A 67 -10.12 7.92 -13.36
C ARG A 67 -11.07 7.57 -12.21
N VAL A 68 -10.53 7.23 -11.03
CA VAL A 68 -11.32 6.83 -9.85
C VAL A 68 -12.13 8.00 -9.30
N GLU A 69 -11.50 9.18 -9.18
CA GLU A 69 -12.13 10.40 -8.68
C GLU A 69 -13.01 11.11 -9.75
N LYS A 70 -12.97 10.63 -11.01
CA LYS A 70 -13.66 11.27 -12.17
C LYS A 70 -13.21 12.71 -12.40
N LEU A 71 -11.92 12.97 -12.24
CA LEU A 71 -11.30 14.27 -12.42
C LEU A 71 -10.34 14.25 -13.62
N ALA A 72 -10.01 15.44 -14.15
CA ALA A 72 -9.01 15.53 -15.21
C ALA A 72 -7.60 15.23 -14.66
N PRO A 73 -6.76 14.42 -15.35
CA PRO A 73 -5.39 14.13 -14.90
C PRO A 73 -4.54 15.39 -14.70
N ALA A 74 -4.72 16.42 -15.53
CA ALA A 74 -4.04 17.70 -15.41
C ALA A 74 -4.43 18.42 -14.11
N PHE A 75 -5.70 18.37 -13.71
CA PHE A 75 -6.15 18.93 -12.44
C PHE A 75 -5.46 18.25 -11.25
N ILE A 76 -5.38 16.91 -11.24
CA ILE A 76 -4.68 16.18 -10.18
C ILE A 76 -3.21 16.60 -10.10
N ARG A 77 -2.51 16.66 -11.26
CA ARG A 77 -1.13 17.13 -11.32
C ARG A 77 -0.98 18.53 -10.74
N ASP A 78 -1.82 19.47 -11.14
CA ASP A 78 -1.71 20.87 -10.74
C ASP A 78 -1.99 21.06 -9.26
N GLU A 79 -2.98 20.35 -8.71
CA GLU A 79 -3.26 20.37 -7.26
C GLU A 79 -2.10 19.78 -6.43
N ILE A 80 -1.45 18.71 -6.94
CA ILE A 80 -0.27 18.14 -6.28
C ILE A 80 0.93 19.11 -6.38
N ALA A 81 1.14 19.74 -7.53
CA ALA A 81 2.26 20.67 -7.74
C ALA A 81 2.24 21.85 -6.78
N VAL A 82 1.06 22.36 -6.44
CA VAL A 82 0.85 23.46 -5.50
C VAL A 82 0.66 23.00 -4.04
N GLY A 83 0.64 21.70 -3.78
CA GLY A 83 0.55 21.13 -2.44
C GLY A 83 -0.85 21.10 -1.83
N ARG A 84 -1.93 21.22 -2.63
CA ARG A 84 -3.31 21.11 -2.16
C ARG A 84 -3.86 19.68 -2.24
N MET A 85 -3.14 18.77 -2.88
CA MET A 85 -3.47 17.35 -2.99
C MET A 85 -2.22 16.49 -2.84
N ILE A 86 -2.37 15.31 -2.26
CA ILE A 86 -1.31 14.30 -2.17
C ILE A 86 -1.81 12.95 -2.66
N ILE A 87 -0.91 12.13 -3.18
CA ILE A 87 -1.13 10.70 -3.43
C ILE A 87 -0.09 9.95 -2.60
N PRO A 88 -0.47 9.37 -1.43
CA PRO A 88 0.45 8.63 -0.58
C PRO A 88 0.74 7.26 -1.21
N ALA A 89 1.73 7.21 -2.09
CA ALA A 89 2.08 6.05 -2.90
C ALA A 89 3.55 5.68 -2.76
N ASN A 90 3.95 5.09 -1.63
CA ASN A 90 5.30 4.61 -1.42
C ASN A 90 5.69 3.59 -2.51
N ILE A 91 6.88 3.75 -3.09
CA ILE A 91 7.40 2.90 -4.17
C ILE A 91 7.70 1.46 -3.73
N ASN A 92 7.76 1.19 -2.44
CA ASN A 92 7.99 -0.14 -1.91
C ASN A 92 6.69 -0.94 -1.70
N HIS A 93 5.53 -0.30 -1.81
CA HIS A 93 4.22 -0.93 -1.69
C HIS A 93 3.62 -1.12 -3.08
N LEU A 94 3.98 -2.24 -3.72
CA LEU A 94 3.60 -2.55 -5.10
C LEU A 94 2.11 -2.84 -5.24
N GLU A 95 1.52 -3.42 -4.19
CA GLU A 95 0.11 -3.80 -4.06
C GLU A 95 -0.82 -2.62 -3.74
N LEU A 96 -0.25 -1.48 -3.35
CA LEU A 96 -1.03 -0.30 -2.98
C LEU A 96 -1.87 0.20 -4.16
N GLU A 97 -3.16 0.37 -3.94
CA GLU A 97 -4.07 1.06 -4.84
C GLU A 97 -4.01 2.58 -4.57
N PRO A 98 -3.57 3.39 -5.55
CA PRO A 98 -3.40 4.82 -5.31
C PRO A 98 -4.73 5.53 -5.03
N MET A 99 -4.72 6.42 -4.04
CA MET A 99 -5.83 7.33 -3.75
C MET A 99 -5.32 8.76 -3.58
N ALA A 100 -6.17 9.75 -3.85
CA ALA A 100 -5.87 11.14 -3.55
C ALA A 100 -6.45 11.58 -2.21
N ILE A 101 -5.74 12.47 -1.54
CA ILE A 101 -6.22 13.19 -0.36
C ILE A 101 -6.04 14.69 -0.65
N GLY A 102 -7.12 15.44 -0.66
CA GLY A 102 -7.10 16.88 -0.95
C GLY A 102 -8.50 17.43 -1.17
N VAL A 103 -8.59 18.76 -1.25
CA VAL A 103 -9.88 19.48 -1.33
C VAL A 103 -10.71 19.08 -2.55
N GLY A 104 -10.06 18.77 -3.67
CA GLY A 104 -10.73 18.39 -4.91
C GLY A 104 -11.11 16.92 -5.02
N SER A 105 -10.73 16.06 -4.06
CA SER A 105 -11.04 14.63 -4.08
C SER A 105 -12.24 14.27 -3.22
N LEU A 106 -12.82 13.09 -3.48
CA LEU A 106 -13.86 12.52 -2.62
C LEU A 106 -13.34 12.34 -1.18
N CYS A 107 -14.23 12.48 -0.21
CA CYS A 107 -13.90 12.30 1.20
C CYS A 107 -13.39 10.87 1.47
N LYS A 108 -12.28 10.75 2.19
CA LYS A 108 -11.73 9.48 2.63
C LYS A 108 -12.00 9.31 4.12
N ILE A 109 -12.53 8.14 4.47
CA ILE A 109 -12.79 7.79 5.87
C ILE A 109 -11.58 7.00 6.38
N ASN A 110 -11.04 7.43 7.51
CA ASN A 110 -10.01 6.69 8.23
C ASN A 110 -10.65 5.93 9.39
N ALA A 111 -10.68 4.60 9.31
CA ALA A 111 -11.16 3.74 10.37
C ALA A 111 -9.98 3.18 11.17
N ASN A 112 -9.95 3.45 12.47
CA ASN A 112 -8.97 2.86 13.37
C ASN A 112 -9.49 1.50 13.85
N ILE A 113 -8.85 0.43 13.39
CA ILE A 113 -9.13 -0.95 13.76
C ILE A 113 -7.86 -1.53 14.36
N GLY A 114 -7.97 -2.23 15.49
CA GLY A 114 -6.81 -2.82 16.11
C GLY A 114 -7.10 -3.36 17.50
N ASN A 115 -6.13 -4.07 18.05
CA ASN A 115 -6.22 -4.74 19.34
C ASN A 115 -6.29 -3.72 20.49
N SER A 116 -7.35 -3.75 21.27
CA SER A 116 -7.36 -3.09 22.58
C SER A 116 -6.86 -4.09 23.64
N ALA A 117 -6.16 -3.58 24.66
CA ALA A 117 -5.55 -4.40 25.73
C ALA A 117 -6.55 -5.28 26.50
N ILE A 118 -7.85 -5.15 26.26
CA ILE A 118 -8.89 -5.77 27.08
C ILE A 118 -9.63 -6.91 26.36
N VAL A 119 -9.89 -6.82 25.06
CA VAL A 119 -10.54 -7.90 24.26
C VAL A 119 -10.25 -7.70 22.77
N SER A 120 -9.57 -8.64 22.11
CA SER A 120 -9.83 -8.89 20.69
C SER A 120 -9.26 -10.23 20.26
N ASN A 121 -10.02 -10.93 19.46
CA ASN A 121 -9.57 -12.06 18.67
C ASN A 121 -9.57 -11.66 17.19
N VAL A 122 -8.93 -12.46 16.35
CA VAL A 122 -8.81 -12.20 14.89
C VAL A 122 -10.19 -12.07 14.23
N ASP A 123 -11.16 -12.87 14.64
CA ASP A 123 -12.50 -12.88 14.06
C ASP A 123 -13.26 -11.58 14.34
N GLU A 124 -13.07 -11.01 15.52
CA GLU A 124 -13.68 -9.73 15.87
C GLU A 124 -13.06 -8.57 15.10
N GLU A 125 -11.74 -8.57 14.92
CA GLU A 125 -11.05 -7.56 14.09
C GLU A 125 -11.45 -7.66 12.63
N LEU A 126 -11.61 -8.87 12.08
CA LEU A 126 -12.12 -9.09 10.73
C LEU A 126 -13.54 -8.57 10.57
N ARG A 127 -14.41 -8.79 11.58
CA ARG A 127 -15.78 -8.26 11.56
C ARG A 127 -15.79 -6.74 11.55
N LYS A 128 -14.94 -6.08 12.35
CA LYS A 128 -14.78 -4.62 12.35
C LYS A 128 -14.31 -4.12 10.98
N LEU A 129 -13.34 -4.81 10.37
CA LEU A 129 -12.86 -4.47 9.03
C LEU A 129 -13.99 -4.55 8.00
N HIS A 130 -14.74 -5.65 7.98
CA HIS A 130 -15.89 -5.80 7.07
C HIS A 130 -16.92 -4.69 7.25
N THR A 131 -17.24 -4.33 8.50
CA THR A 131 -18.18 -3.23 8.79
C THR A 131 -17.65 -1.86 8.34
N ALA A 132 -16.34 -1.64 8.37
CA ALA A 132 -15.75 -0.38 7.95
C ALA A 132 -15.66 -0.22 6.42
N VAL A 133 -15.66 -1.32 5.67
CA VAL A 133 -15.56 -1.33 4.20
C VAL A 133 -16.93 -1.23 3.51
N HIS A 134 -18.01 -1.62 4.19
CA HIS A 134 -19.39 -1.62 3.69
C HIS A 134 -20.22 -0.51 4.31
#